data_a32602196073eb4533a387aac945489a
#
_entry.id   a32602196073eb4533a387aac945489a
#
_cell.length_a   1.000
_cell.length_b   1.000
_cell.length_c   1.000
_cell.angle_alpha   90.00
_cell.angle_beta   90.00
_cell.angle_gamma   90.00
#
_symmetry.space_group_name_H-M   'P 1'
#
loop_
_entity.id
_entity.type
_entity.pdbx_description
1 polymer ?
#
loop_
_entity_poly.entity_id
_entity_poly.type
_entity_poly.pdbx_seq_one_letter_code
_entity_poly.pdbx_strand_id
1 'polypeptide(L)'
;MTDDELLASSTDNLQFALKGLEAAAEFDTSPAVATGSKRAAAGVPLPAVMDAYRVASHHIWDAVVQIVTTRADISRDVLIGATKRIWRLQDAYTDAMTGAYRQQITHQVLEDEAERAALTEALLDGRTLTDYTVWEVAQLLRLPISGPYVVIAATCPTVGKQALPGITAKLRGADIFSAWRLLPDVQVGIAHVLTESKRVTVVELLERQATTRVGVSPPFNDLTDTAQALRYGRVALNTRSSRSGGVAVFQDSLLAVAAVSAPEVTNKVAAIILGQFDDMPRDEKGVLFETFRVWLAEKGSTANAAAQLYCHPNTVRHRLRRIEERTGRSLAVPDQLAELCLAFEVRENMPGP
;
A
#
# COMPACT_ATOMS: atom_id res chain seq x y z
N MET A 1 2.59 27.48 18.84
CA MET A 1 3.14 27.59 20.20
C MET A 1 3.03 29.04 20.61
N THR A 2 2.36 29.30 21.71
CA THR A 2 2.15 30.64 22.26
C THR A 2 3.33 31.06 23.15
N ASP A 3 3.50 32.38 23.39
CA ASP A 3 4.56 32.90 24.29
C ASP A 3 4.39 32.33 25.70
N ASP A 4 3.17 32.16 26.17
CA ASP A 4 2.87 31.56 27.47
C ASP A 4 3.34 30.11 27.59
N GLU A 5 3.14 29.30 26.55
CA GLU A 5 3.63 27.91 26.51
C GLU A 5 5.17 27.85 26.50
N LEU A 6 5.80 28.81 25.84
CA LEU A 6 7.26 28.92 25.82
C LEU A 6 7.80 29.28 27.20
N LEU A 7 7.16 30.24 27.86
CA LEU A 7 7.54 30.70 29.21
C LEU A 7 7.37 29.60 30.25
N ALA A 8 6.25 28.87 30.22
CA ALA A 8 5.98 27.74 31.11
C ALA A 8 7.06 26.65 30.95
N SER A 9 7.30 26.22 29.69
CA SER A 9 8.34 25.22 29.39
C SER A 9 9.74 25.65 29.82
N SER A 10 10.07 26.94 29.67
CA SER A 10 11.35 27.48 30.07
C SER A 10 11.48 27.52 31.61
N THR A 11 10.41 27.82 32.32
CA THR A 11 10.35 27.81 33.78
C THR A 11 10.56 26.41 34.35
N ASP A 12 9.88 25.40 33.76
CA ASP A 12 10.04 24.00 34.16
C ASP A 12 11.49 23.51 33.95
N ASN A 13 12.11 23.90 32.83
CA ASN A 13 13.49 23.55 32.54
C ASN A 13 14.51 24.24 33.48
N LEU A 14 14.23 25.47 33.86
CA LEU A 14 15.07 26.16 34.85
C LEU A 14 14.92 25.53 36.25
N GLN A 15 13.71 25.18 36.66
CA GLN A 15 13.48 24.47 37.93
C GLN A 15 14.16 23.11 37.94
N PHE A 16 14.13 22.38 36.81
CA PHE A 16 14.88 21.14 36.64
C PHE A 16 16.39 21.36 36.87
N ALA A 17 16.95 22.38 36.23
CA ALA A 17 18.38 22.71 36.38
C ALA A 17 18.76 23.02 37.83
N LEU A 18 17.95 23.84 38.50
CA LEU A 18 18.17 24.21 39.90
C LEU A 18 18.10 23.02 40.85
N LYS A 19 17.01 22.23 40.77
CA LYS A 19 16.84 20.98 41.54
C LYS A 19 17.97 19.99 41.28
N GLY A 20 18.40 19.86 40.02
CA GLY A 20 19.50 19.01 39.63
C GLY A 20 20.85 19.44 40.26
N LEU A 21 21.05 20.71 40.54
CA LEU A 21 22.24 21.22 41.22
C LEU A 21 22.19 20.97 42.75
N GLU A 22 21.01 21.00 43.35
CA GLU A 22 20.83 20.86 44.80
C GLU A 22 20.90 19.42 45.29
N ALA A 23 20.34 18.47 44.54
CA ALA A 23 20.14 17.10 45.00
C ALA A 23 21.38 16.19 44.80
N ALA A 24 21.64 15.29 45.73
CA ALA A 24 22.62 14.23 45.55
C ALA A 24 22.06 13.01 44.74
N ALA A 25 20.78 13.05 44.36
CA ALA A 25 20.04 12.01 43.71
C ALA A 25 20.13 12.02 42.16
N GLU A 26 19.54 11.01 41.52
CA GLU A 26 19.35 10.96 40.07
C GLU A 26 18.52 12.13 39.57
N PHE A 27 18.77 12.57 38.32
CA PHE A 27 18.04 13.67 37.69
C PHE A 27 16.64 13.25 37.24
N ASP A 28 15.63 14.01 37.62
CA ASP A 28 14.28 13.85 37.04
C ASP A 28 14.27 14.41 35.63
N THR A 29 14.38 13.59 34.61
CA THR A 29 14.41 13.99 33.19
C THR A 29 13.04 14.22 32.58
N SER A 30 11.95 14.13 33.34
CA SER A 30 10.57 14.32 32.82
C SER A 30 10.34 15.66 32.12
N PRO A 31 10.91 16.82 32.56
CA PRO A 31 10.78 18.07 31.80
C PRO A 31 11.50 18.03 30.44
N ALA A 32 12.62 17.32 30.35
CA ALA A 32 13.36 17.15 29.11
C ALA A 32 12.55 16.29 28.09
N VAL A 33 11.97 15.18 28.57
CA VAL A 33 11.06 14.32 27.78
C VAL A 33 9.86 15.12 27.28
N ALA A 34 9.20 15.89 28.16
CA ALA A 34 8.07 16.73 27.79
C ALA A 34 8.45 17.80 26.74
N THR A 35 9.62 18.41 26.89
CA THR A 35 10.14 19.39 25.92
C THR A 35 10.38 18.73 24.56
N GLY A 36 11.06 17.59 24.51
CA GLY A 36 11.34 16.86 23.29
C GLY A 36 10.06 16.49 22.53
N SER A 37 9.10 15.87 23.22
CA SER A 37 7.82 15.47 22.62
C SER A 37 6.98 16.65 22.13
N LYS A 38 6.85 17.73 22.93
CA LYS A 38 6.09 18.94 22.56
C LYS A 38 6.69 19.66 21.35
N ARG A 39 8.04 19.77 21.29
CA ARG A 39 8.70 20.42 20.15
C ARG A 39 8.60 19.62 18.88
N ALA A 40 8.72 18.28 18.97
CA ALA A 40 8.50 17.39 17.84
C ALA A 40 7.06 17.51 17.32
N ALA A 41 6.06 17.45 18.21
CA ALA A 41 4.65 17.59 17.85
C ALA A 41 4.33 18.96 17.19
N ALA A 42 5.02 20.02 17.62
CA ALA A 42 4.89 21.35 17.02
C ALA A 42 5.70 21.53 15.71
N GLY A 43 6.37 20.51 15.21
CA GLY A 43 7.15 20.56 13.96
C GLY A 43 8.43 21.41 14.05
N VAL A 44 8.92 21.75 15.28
CA VAL A 44 10.15 22.52 15.46
C VAL A 44 11.35 21.62 15.14
N PRO A 45 12.25 21.99 14.22
CA PRO A 45 13.40 21.17 13.87
C PRO A 45 14.32 20.90 15.07
N LEU A 46 14.78 19.66 15.24
CA LEU A 46 15.65 19.27 16.35
C LEU A 46 16.89 20.17 16.50
N PRO A 47 17.60 20.59 15.43
CA PRO A 47 18.71 21.51 15.55
C PRO A 47 18.35 22.84 16.25
N ALA A 48 17.17 23.41 15.93
CA ALA A 48 16.70 24.65 16.55
C ALA A 48 16.42 24.47 18.06
N VAL A 49 15.85 23.31 18.44
CA VAL A 49 15.62 22.96 19.85
C VAL A 49 16.98 22.85 20.59
N MET A 50 17.97 22.22 19.98
CA MET A 50 19.31 22.03 20.52
C MET A 50 20.04 23.37 20.66
N ASP A 51 19.91 24.27 19.68
CA ASP A 51 20.51 25.58 19.71
C ASP A 51 19.96 26.46 20.86
N ALA A 52 18.61 26.43 21.02
CA ALA A 52 17.97 27.14 22.14
C ALA A 52 18.44 26.61 23.51
N TYR A 53 18.55 25.28 23.64
CA TYR A 53 19.05 24.66 24.87
C TYR A 53 20.51 25.01 25.14
N ARG A 54 21.35 25.03 24.10
CA ARG A 54 22.77 25.44 24.23
C ARG A 54 22.92 26.88 24.76
N VAL A 55 22.11 27.79 24.21
CA VAL A 55 22.09 29.20 24.68
C VAL A 55 21.70 29.28 26.15
N ALA A 56 20.66 28.57 26.56
CA ALA A 56 20.21 28.51 27.95
C ALA A 56 21.27 27.91 28.87
N SER A 57 21.95 26.86 28.45
CA SER A 57 23.03 26.21 29.23
C SER A 57 24.22 27.14 29.42
N HIS A 58 24.62 27.92 28.41
CA HIS A 58 25.68 28.93 28.55
C HIS A 58 25.30 30.02 29.55
N HIS A 59 24.07 30.53 29.51
CA HIS A 59 23.59 31.54 30.46
C HIS A 59 23.60 31.03 31.90
N ILE A 60 23.19 29.79 32.15
CA ILE A 60 23.26 29.16 33.47
C ILE A 60 24.71 29.07 33.93
N TRP A 61 25.64 28.64 33.05
CA TRP A 61 27.04 28.54 33.35
C TRP A 61 27.65 29.89 33.68
N ASP A 62 27.39 30.94 32.89
CA ASP A 62 27.89 32.30 33.13
C ASP A 62 27.42 32.84 34.48
N ALA A 63 26.15 32.60 34.83
CA ALA A 63 25.62 32.98 36.14
C ALA A 63 26.32 32.25 37.29
N VAL A 64 26.61 30.96 37.16
CA VAL A 64 27.36 30.19 38.17
C VAL A 64 28.78 30.74 38.33
N VAL A 65 29.49 31.02 37.24
CA VAL A 65 30.84 31.59 37.26
C VAL A 65 30.82 32.96 37.92
N GLN A 66 29.87 33.82 37.60
CA GLN A 66 29.70 35.13 38.18
C GLN A 66 29.48 35.07 39.72
N ILE A 67 28.60 34.17 40.18
CA ILE A 67 28.36 33.99 41.63
C ILE A 67 29.63 33.52 42.34
N VAL A 68 30.34 32.54 41.79
CA VAL A 68 31.54 31.99 42.43
C VAL A 68 32.67 32.98 42.45
N THR A 69 32.85 33.80 41.41
CA THR A 69 33.93 34.82 41.35
C THR A 69 33.69 36.03 42.28
N THR A 70 32.42 36.31 42.60
CA THR A 70 32.04 37.40 43.50
C THR A 70 32.04 37.03 45.00
N ARG A 71 32.02 35.73 45.31
CA ARG A 71 31.95 35.20 46.68
C ARG A 71 33.27 34.56 47.08
N ALA A 72 33.95 35.21 48.06
CA ALA A 72 35.22 34.73 48.60
C ALA A 72 35.13 33.49 49.49
N ASP A 73 33.90 33.10 49.90
CA ASP A 73 33.63 31.98 50.79
C ASP A 73 33.47 30.64 50.03
N ILE A 74 33.50 30.65 48.68
CA ILE A 74 33.32 29.44 47.86
C ILE A 74 34.71 28.86 47.54
N SER A 75 34.92 27.59 47.96
CA SER A 75 36.18 26.91 47.66
C SER A 75 36.25 26.45 46.20
N ARG A 76 37.49 26.29 45.69
CA ARG A 76 37.75 25.78 44.34
C ARG A 76 37.15 24.36 44.11
N ASP A 77 37.09 23.52 45.15
CA ASP A 77 36.54 22.17 45.08
C ASP A 77 35.04 22.20 44.87
N VAL A 78 34.32 23.17 45.45
CA VAL A 78 32.88 23.38 45.20
C VAL A 78 32.60 23.72 43.73
N LEU A 79 33.44 24.61 43.14
CA LEU A 79 33.33 24.95 41.72
C LEU A 79 33.56 23.74 40.82
N ILE A 80 34.59 22.94 41.08
CA ILE A 80 34.87 21.71 40.31
C ILE A 80 33.70 20.69 40.43
N GLY A 81 33.16 20.56 41.65
CA GLY A 81 31.99 19.69 41.90
C GLY A 81 30.75 20.15 41.13
N ALA A 82 30.45 21.47 41.18
CA ALA A 82 29.32 22.05 40.43
C ALA A 82 29.49 21.88 38.91
N THR A 83 30.71 22.12 38.39
CA THR A 83 31.01 21.92 36.98
C THR A 83 30.68 20.47 36.50
N LYS A 84 31.23 19.49 37.22
CA LYS A 84 30.98 18.08 36.90
C LYS A 84 29.48 17.72 36.93
N ARG A 85 28.74 18.32 37.85
CA ARG A 85 27.32 18.09 38.00
C ARG A 85 26.50 18.75 36.87
N ILE A 86 26.84 19.97 36.49
CA ILE A 86 26.23 20.68 35.35
C ILE A 86 26.39 19.86 34.04
N TRP A 87 27.59 19.35 33.80
CA TRP A 87 27.84 18.54 32.61
C TRP A 87 26.97 17.24 32.58
N ARG A 88 26.92 16.52 33.72
CA ARG A 88 26.05 15.33 33.83
C ARG A 88 24.58 15.68 33.65
N LEU A 89 24.11 16.78 34.18
CA LEU A 89 22.74 17.26 34.02
C LEU A 89 22.46 17.60 32.58
N GLN A 90 23.39 18.25 31.89
CA GLN A 90 23.30 18.61 30.50
C GLN A 90 23.25 17.37 29.61
N ASP A 91 24.10 16.39 29.86
CA ASP A 91 24.08 15.11 29.12
C ASP A 91 22.72 14.39 29.32
N ALA A 92 22.29 14.21 30.57
CA ALA A 92 21.04 13.54 30.90
C ALA A 92 19.82 14.25 30.28
N TYR A 93 19.81 15.60 30.32
CA TYR A 93 18.74 16.39 29.68
C TYR A 93 18.73 16.21 28.17
N THR A 94 19.90 16.33 27.53
CA THR A 94 20.04 16.24 26.09
C THR A 94 19.64 14.86 25.57
N ASP A 95 20.08 13.81 26.24
CA ASP A 95 19.73 12.41 25.87
C ASP A 95 18.24 12.16 26.02
N ALA A 96 17.64 12.55 27.14
CA ALA A 96 16.21 12.36 27.36
C ALA A 96 15.34 13.16 26.37
N MET A 97 15.70 14.43 26.12
CA MET A 97 14.99 15.29 25.17
C MET A 97 15.09 14.78 23.74
N THR A 98 16.29 14.41 23.27
CA THR A 98 16.49 13.93 21.91
C THR A 98 15.87 12.56 21.69
N GLY A 99 15.90 11.71 22.72
CA GLY A 99 15.20 10.42 22.71
C GLY A 99 13.70 10.57 22.55
N ALA A 100 13.08 11.41 23.38
CA ALA A 100 11.65 11.71 23.31
C ALA A 100 11.25 12.40 22.01
N TYR A 101 12.06 13.31 21.49
CA TYR A 101 11.84 13.96 20.19
C TYR A 101 11.79 12.92 19.06
N ARG A 102 12.78 12.02 18.99
CA ARG A 102 12.82 10.96 17.97
C ARG A 102 11.65 10.00 18.10
N GLN A 103 11.30 9.63 19.31
CA GLN A 103 10.15 8.75 19.58
C GLN A 103 8.86 9.39 19.11
N GLN A 104 8.64 10.68 19.37
CA GLN A 104 7.45 11.41 18.93
C GLN A 104 7.36 11.49 17.40
N ILE A 105 8.45 11.80 16.71
CA ILE A 105 8.48 11.81 15.23
C ILE A 105 8.16 10.42 14.67
N THR A 106 8.75 9.37 15.26
CA THR A 106 8.47 8.00 14.83
C THR A 106 6.99 7.64 15.02
N HIS A 107 6.41 8.05 16.15
CA HIS A 107 4.98 7.81 16.44
C HIS A 107 4.08 8.50 15.41
N GLN A 108 4.33 9.79 15.12
CA GLN A 108 3.57 10.54 14.11
C GLN A 108 3.66 9.89 12.72
N VAL A 109 4.85 9.45 12.30
CA VAL A 109 5.01 8.77 11.01
C VAL A 109 4.21 7.47 10.96
N LEU A 110 4.20 6.70 12.05
CA LEU A 110 3.43 5.44 12.13
C LEU A 110 1.92 5.69 12.14
N GLU A 111 1.45 6.74 12.83
CA GLU A 111 0.03 7.14 12.83
C GLU A 111 -0.41 7.58 11.43
N ASP A 112 0.35 8.46 10.77
CA ASP A 112 0.08 8.90 9.40
C ASP A 112 0.04 7.72 8.42
N GLU A 113 0.96 6.75 8.55
CA GLU A 113 0.96 5.56 7.70
C GLU A 113 -0.24 4.64 7.99
N ALA A 114 -0.63 4.49 9.25
CA ALA A 114 -1.80 3.68 9.63
C ALA A 114 -3.10 4.30 9.10
N GLU A 115 -3.27 5.62 9.20
CA GLU A 115 -4.41 6.34 8.65
C GLU A 115 -4.48 6.19 7.12
N ARG A 116 -3.37 6.41 6.43
CA ARG A 116 -3.30 6.24 4.97
C ARG A 116 -3.59 4.80 4.54
N ALA A 117 -3.12 3.82 5.30
CA ALA A 117 -3.39 2.42 5.04
C ALA A 117 -4.89 2.11 5.21
N ALA A 118 -5.54 2.64 6.26
CA ALA A 118 -6.96 2.47 6.52
C ALA A 118 -7.83 3.12 5.43
N LEU A 119 -7.48 4.34 5.01
CA LEU A 119 -8.18 5.02 3.91
C LEU A 119 -8.02 4.30 2.57
N THR A 120 -6.81 3.80 2.28
CA THR A 120 -6.58 2.98 1.08
C THR A 120 -7.46 1.72 1.11
N GLU A 121 -7.53 1.03 2.24
CA GLU A 121 -8.35 -0.16 2.42
C GLU A 121 -9.84 0.15 2.26
N ALA A 122 -10.32 1.25 2.83
CA ALA A 122 -11.71 1.68 2.69
C ALA A 122 -12.10 1.95 1.22
N LEU A 123 -11.23 2.59 0.44
CA LEU A 123 -11.42 2.75 -1.01
C LEU A 123 -11.44 1.40 -1.76
N LEU A 124 -10.54 0.50 -1.41
CA LEU A 124 -10.44 -0.83 -2.03
C LEU A 124 -11.67 -1.71 -1.73
N ASP A 125 -12.25 -1.56 -0.54
CA ASP A 125 -13.47 -2.26 -0.12
C ASP A 125 -14.76 -1.61 -0.64
N GLY A 126 -14.68 -0.39 -1.21
CA GLY A 126 -15.84 0.38 -1.63
C GLY A 126 -16.71 0.86 -0.47
N ARG A 127 -16.11 1.03 0.71
CA ARG A 127 -16.83 1.56 1.89
C ARG A 127 -17.14 3.03 1.69
N THR A 128 -18.34 3.43 2.07
CA THR A 128 -18.71 4.85 2.09
C THR A 128 -17.92 5.54 3.19
N LEU A 129 -17.09 6.49 2.80
CA LEU A 129 -16.32 7.32 3.72
C LEU A 129 -17.24 8.45 4.23
N THR A 130 -17.97 8.21 5.33
CA THR A 130 -18.95 9.16 5.87
C THR A 130 -18.30 10.43 6.44
N ASP A 131 -17.05 10.31 6.91
CA ASP A 131 -16.36 11.39 7.61
C ASP A 131 -15.36 12.15 6.71
N TYR A 132 -15.17 11.70 5.48
CA TYR A 132 -14.22 12.29 4.53
C TYR A 132 -14.86 12.50 3.16
N THR A 133 -14.58 13.62 2.55
CA THR A 133 -14.84 13.83 1.11
C THR A 133 -13.77 13.12 0.26
N VAL A 134 -14.10 12.79 -0.98
CA VAL A 134 -13.13 12.21 -1.94
C VAL A 134 -11.88 13.07 -2.09
N TRP A 135 -12.05 14.39 -2.00
CA TRP A 135 -10.97 15.36 -2.04
C TRP A 135 -10.00 15.22 -0.85
N GLU A 136 -10.52 15.13 0.38
CA GLU A 136 -9.72 14.94 1.59
C GLU A 136 -8.96 13.62 1.54
N VAL A 137 -9.64 12.56 1.10
CA VAL A 137 -9.00 11.24 0.93
C VAL A 137 -7.85 11.31 -0.09
N ALA A 138 -8.06 11.95 -1.24
CA ALA A 138 -7.01 12.13 -2.23
C ALA A 138 -5.79 12.88 -1.65
N GLN A 139 -6.03 13.95 -0.87
CA GLN A 139 -4.96 14.70 -0.20
C GLN A 139 -4.20 13.85 0.83
N LEU A 140 -4.91 13.15 1.71
CA LEU A 140 -4.32 12.27 2.74
C LEU A 140 -3.50 11.15 2.11
N LEU A 141 -3.98 10.56 1.01
CA LEU A 141 -3.28 9.56 0.23
C LEU A 141 -2.15 10.13 -0.64
N ARG A 142 -2.04 11.46 -0.73
CA ARG A 142 -1.12 12.18 -1.62
C ARG A 142 -1.29 11.79 -3.08
N LEU A 143 -2.54 11.54 -3.49
CA LEU A 143 -2.92 11.29 -4.86
C LEU A 143 -3.50 12.58 -5.48
N PRO A 144 -3.33 12.82 -6.78
CA PRO A 144 -4.11 13.84 -7.48
C PRO A 144 -5.61 13.59 -7.33
N ILE A 145 -6.42 14.65 -7.34
CA ILE A 145 -7.87 14.57 -7.09
C ILE A 145 -8.63 13.90 -8.22
N SER A 146 -8.13 14.07 -9.45
CA SER A 146 -8.74 13.49 -10.65
C SER A 146 -7.80 12.48 -11.31
N GLY A 147 -8.37 11.39 -11.82
CA GLY A 147 -7.64 10.37 -12.58
C GLY A 147 -7.07 10.85 -13.91
N PRO A 148 -6.63 9.95 -14.73
CA PRO A 148 -6.85 8.51 -14.61
C PRO A 148 -5.94 7.80 -13.59
N TYR A 149 -6.51 6.82 -12.91
CA TYR A 149 -5.81 5.91 -11.99
C TYR A 149 -5.85 4.49 -12.51
N VAL A 150 -4.97 3.63 -12.01
CA VAL A 150 -5.06 2.16 -12.14
C VAL A 150 -4.92 1.52 -10.75
N VAL A 151 -5.59 0.37 -10.57
CA VAL A 151 -5.32 -0.50 -9.42
C VAL A 151 -4.37 -1.61 -9.85
N ILE A 152 -3.38 -1.86 -9.00
CA ILE A 152 -2.38 -2.90 -9.17
C ILE A 152 -2.58 -3.89 -8.03
N ALA A 153 -2.72 -5.18 -8.35
CA ALA A 153 -2.80 -6.26 -7.38
C ALA A 153 -1.64 -7.23 -7.61
N ALA A 154 -0.84 -7.52 -6.60
CA ALA A 154 0.31 -8.42 -6.68
C ALA A 154 0.23 -9.50 -5.61
N THR A 155 0.32 -10.78 -5.98
CA THR A 155 0.28 -11.90 -5.04
C THR A 155 1.45 -11.84 -4.08
N CYS A 156 1.21 -11.89 -2.76
CA CYS A 156 2.27 -11.94 -1.78
C CYS A 156 3.03 -13.27 -1.85
N PRO A 157 4.37 -13.28 -1.83
CA PRO A 157 5.16 -14.52 -1.86
C PRO A 157 4.92 -15.38 -0.61
N THR A 158 4.68 -14.74 0.51
CA THR A 158 4.23 -15.32 1.77
C THR A 158 3.33 -14.32 2.49
N VAL A 159 2.46 -14.78 3.39
CA VAL A 159 1.56 -13.92 4.16
C VAL A 159 2.33 -12.76 4.82
N GLY A 160 1.88 -11.53 4.57
CA GLY A 160 2.45 -10.31 5.13
C GLY A 160 3.77 -9.83 4.52
N LYS A 161 4.32 -10.51 3.50
CA LYS A 161 5.50 -10.03 2.76
C LYS A 161 5.09 -9.25 1.51
N GLN A 162 5.73 -8.10 1.32
CA GLN A 162 5.54 -7.29 0.12
C GLN A 162 5.91 -8.06 -1.14
N ALA A 163 5.02 -8.05 -2.12
CA ALA A 163 5.26 -8.59 -3.46
C ALA A 163 6.15 -7.67 -4.30
N LEU A 164 6.05 -6.36 -4.05
CA LEU A 164 6.71 -5.29 -4.80
C LEU A 164 7.48 -4.37 -3.83
N PRO A 165 8.62 -4.82 -3.27
CA PRO A 165 9.37 -4.03 -2.29
C PRO A 165 9.92 -2.74 -2.93
N GLY A 166 9.70 -1.60 -2.24
CA GLY A 166 10.18 -0.28 -2.68
C GLY A 166 9.47 0.30 -3.91
N ILE A 167 8.36 -0.27 -4.33
CA ILE A 167 7.61 0.18 -5.53
C ILE A 167 7.18 1.64 -5.43
N THR A 168 6.74 2.09 -4.25
CA THR A 168 6.33 3.49 -4.01
C THR A 168 7.43 4.48 -4.35
N ALA A 169 8.66 4.21 -3.92
CA ALA A 169 9.82 5.07 -4.20
C ALA A 169 10.16 5.10 -5.69
N LYS A 170 10.09 3.94 -6.38
CA LYS A 170 10.37 3.84 -7.82
C LYS A 170 9.33 4.53 -8.67
N LEU A 171 8.04 4.39 -8.34
CA LEU A 171 6.98 5.11 -9.01
C LEU A 171 7.11 6.62 -8.77
N ARG A 172 7.44 7.03 -7.55
CA ARG A 172 7.69 8.44 -7.22
C ARG A 172 8.87 8.99 -8.02
N GLY A 173 9.95 8.23 -8.20
CA GLY A 173 11.09 8.59 -9.04
C GLY A 173 10.74 8.76 -10.54
N ALA A 174 9.65 8.15 -10.99
CA ALA A 174 9.06 8.34 -12.32
C ALA A 174 7.95 9.40 -12.34
N ASP A 175 7.81 10.18 -11.26
CA ASP A 175 6.75 11.17 -11.08
C ASP A 175 5.34 10.56 -11.21
N ILE A 176 5.16 9.39 -10.58
CA ILE A 176 3.89 8.68 -10.49
C ILE A 176 3.50 8.58 -9.01
N PHE A 177 2.38 9.21 -8.68
CA PHE A 177 1.83 9.19 -7.33
C PHE A 177 1.12 7.86 -7.09
N SER A 178 1.27 7.28 -5.90
CA SER A 178 0.64 5.99 -5.57
C SER A 178 0.41 5.83 -4.08
N ALA A 179 -0.67 5.12 -3.73
CA ALA A 179 -1.00 4.68 -2.39
C ALA A 179 -1.08 3.15 -2.35
N TRP A 180 -0.57 2.53 -1.28
CA TRP A 180 -0.42 1.08 -1.21
C TRP A 180 -0.96 0.52 0.09
N ARG A 181 -1.52 -0.69 0.00
CA ARG A 181 -1.96 -1.50 1.13
C ARG A 181 -1.44 -2.94 0.99
N LEU A 182 -0.89 -3.47 2.06
CA LEU A 182 -0.53 -4.88 2.16
C LEU A 182 -1.68 -5.63 2.86
N LEU A 183 -2.35 -6.49 2.11
CA LEU A 183 -3.33 -7.44 2.61
C LEU A 183 -2.62 -8.80 2.86
N PRO A 184 -3.25 -9.77 3.54
CA PRO A 184 -2.60 -11.03 3.89
C PRO A 184 -2.01 -11.79 2.70
N ASP A 185 -2.72 -11.83 1.57
CA ASP A 185 -2.42 -12.62 0.37
C ASP A 185 -2.02 -11.79 -0.85
N VAL A 186 -2.31 -10.47 -0.82
CA VAL A 186 -2.11 -9.58 -1.96
C VAL A 186 -1.63 -8.20 -1.51
N GLN A 187 -0.64 -7.65 -2.19
CA GLN A 187 -0.27 -6.25 -2.10
C GLN A 187 -1.06 -5.48 -3.15
N VAL A 188 -1.80 -4.45 -2.75
CA VAL A 188 -2.64 -3.64 -3.63
C VAL A 188 -2.16 -2.21 -3.64
N GLY A 189 -2.17 -1.58 -4.81
CA GLY A 189 -1.84 -0.16 -4.96
C GLY A 189 -2.77 0.55 -5.91
N ILE A 190 -3.00 1.84 -5.65
CA ILE A 190 -3.66 2.79 -6.54
C ILE A 190 -2.55 3.68 -7.10
N ALA A 191 -2.40 3.76 -8.42
CA ALA A 191 -1.40 4.58 -9.06
C ALA A 191 -2.06 5.57 -10.02
N HIS A 192 -1.64 6.85 -9.98
CA HIS A 192 -2.11 7.88 -10.89
C HIS A 192 -1.32 7.83 -12.20
N VAL A 193 -2.02 7.68 -13.33
CA VAL A 193 -1.42 7.44 -14.66
C VAL A 193 -1.94 8.47 -15.68
N LEU A 194 -1.61 9.72 -15.48
CA LEU A 194 -2.13 10.88 -16.26
C LEU A 194 -2.06 10.69 -17.79
N THR A 195 -1.09 9.93 -18.27
CA THR A 195 -0.87 9.71 -19.71
C THR A 195 -0.65 8.23 -20.00
N GLU A 196 -0.87 7.83 -21.25
CA GLU A 196 -0.56 6.48 -21.71
C GLU A 196 0.92 6.11 -21.49
N SER A 197 1.84 7.06 -21.67
CA SER A 197 3.26 6.88 -21.38
C SER A 197 3.50 6.51 -19.89
N LYS A 198 2.83 7.20 -18.96
CA LYS A 198 2.91 6.88 -17.52
C LYS A 198 2.36 5.47 -17.23
N ARG A 199 1.27 5.08 -17.91
CA ARG A 199 0.70 3.72 -17.79
C ARG A 199 1.69 2.65 -18.26
N VAL A 200 2.33 2.88 -19.41
CA VAL A 200 3.40 1.98 -19.91
C VAL A 200 4.55 1.90 -18.92
N THR A 201 5.01 3.04 -18.40
CA THR A 201 6.08 3.10 -17.39
C THR A 201 5.72 2.31 -16.12
N VAL A 202 4.46 2.38 -15.65
CA VAL A 202 4.00 1.56 -14.52
C VAL A 202 4.17 0.08 -14.83
N VAL A 203 3.68 -0.39 -15.99
CA VAL A 203 3.77 -1.80 -16.38
C VAL A 203 5.22 -2.26 -16.48
N GLU A 204 6.11 -1.48 -17.11
CA GLU A 204 7.53 -1.79 -17.22
C GLU A 204 8.23 -1.88 -15.86
N LEU A 205 7.90 -0.97 -14.93
CA LEU A 205 8.45 -1.01 -13.57
C LEU A 205 7.97 -2.25 -12.82
N LEU A 206 6.69 -2.63 -13.00
CA LEU A 206 6.14 -3.84 -12.42
C LEU A 206 6.81 -5.09 -13.01
N GLU A 207 7.00 -5.18 -14.33
CA GLU A 207 7.67 -6.31 -14.99
C GLU A 207 9.11 -6.52 -14.51
N ARG A 208 9.84 -5.42 -14.23
CA ARG A 208 11.21 -5.47 -13.69
C ARG A 208 11.28 -5.91 -12.23
N GLN A 209 10.18 -5.76 -11.47
CA GLN A 209 10.17 -6.01 -10.02
C GLN A 209 9.40 -7.24 -9.61
N ALA A 210 8.43 -7.66 -10.41
CA ALA A 210 7.52 -8.73 -10.06
C ALA A 210 8.27 -10.06 -9.93
N THR A 211 8.28 -10.59 -8.71
CA THR A 211 8.71 -11.97 -8.42
C THR A 211 7.52 -12.92 -8.38
N THR A 212 6.31 -12.38 -8.37
CA THR A 212 5.02 -13.07 -8.31
C THR A 212 4.08 -12.51 -9.37
N ARG A 213 2.88 -13.06 -9.47
CA ARG A 213 1.87 -12.54 -10.40
C ARG A 213 1.41 -11.15 -10.01
N VAL A 214 1.23 -10.30 -11.01
CA VAL A 214 0.71 -8.94 -10.87
C VAL A 214 -0.41 -8.72 -11.87
N GLY A 215 -1.54 -8.23 -11.40
CA GLY A 215 -2.67 -7.81 -12.24
C GLY A 215 -2.84 -6.30 -12.18
N VAL A 216 -3.15 -5.68 -13.32
CA VAL A 216 -3.38 -4.24 -13.45
C VAL A 216 -4.79 -4.02 -14.01
N SER A 217 -5.57 -3.14 -13.39
CA SER A 217 -6.92 -2.79 -13.85
C SER A 217 -6.89 -1.92 -15.11
N PRO A 218 -8.04 -1.77 -15.80
CA PRO A 218 -8.24 -0.66 -16.72
C PRO A 218 -8.07 0.69 -16.00
N PRO A 219 -7.75 1.77 -16.72
CA PRO A 219 -7.75 3.12 -16.13
C PRO A 219 -9.17 3.56 -15.76
N PHE A 220 -9.31 4.28 -14.64
CA PHE A 220 -10.56 4.85 -14.13
C PHE A 220 -10.32 6.26 -13.60
N ASN A 221 -11.37 7.09 -13.53
CA ASN A 221 -11.22 8.53 -13.27
C ASN A 221 -11.60 8.95 -11.85
N ASP A 222 -12.47 8.22 -11.17
CA ASP A 222 -12.99 8.57 -9.85
C ASP A 222 -12.50 7.56 -8.80
N LEU A 223 -11.95 8.05 -7.69
CA LEU A 223 -11.49 7.18 -6.60
C LEU A 223 -12.60 6.32 -5.98
N THR A 224 -13.86 6.70 -6.13
CA THR A 224 -15.02 5.88 -5.73
C THR A 224 -15.12 4.56 -6.50
N ASP A 225 -14.55 4.49 -7.71
CA ASP A 225 -14.52 3.29 -8.54
C ASP A 225 -13.39 2.32 -8.19
N THR A 226 -12.57 2.64 -7.17
CA THR A 226 -11.38 1.85 -6.78
C THR A 226 -11.72 0.40 -6.47
N ALA A 227 -12.84 0.14 -5.78
CA ALA A 227 -13.26 -1.23 -5.46
C ALA A 227 -13.59 -2.05 -6.72
N GLN A 228 -14.21 -1.43 -7.71
CA GLN A 228 -14.48 -2.07 -8.99
C GLN A 228 -13.17 -2.31 -9.76
N ALA A 229 -12.29 -1.33 -9.79
CA ALA A 229 -10.97 -1.46 -10.42
C ALA A 229 -10.13 -2.57 -9.75
N LEU A 230 -10.23 -2.73 -8.43
CA LEU A 230 -9.57 -3.85 -7.74
C LEU A 230 -10.09 -5.21 -8.22
N ARG A 231 -11.40 -5.35 -8.43
CA ARG A 231 -11.95 -6.58 -9.00
C ARG A 231 -11.33 -6.89 -10.37
N TYR A 232 -11.22 -5.90 -11.24
CA TYR A 232 -10.55 -6.05 -12.54
C TYR A 232 -9.06 -6.41 -12.40
N GLY A 233 -8.34 -5.76 -11.49
CA GLY A 233 -6.95 -6.09 -11.19
C GLY A 233 -6.78 -7.53 -10.69
N ARG A 234 -7.68 -8.03 -9.85
CA ARG A 234 -7.67 -9.42 -9.38
C ARG A 234 -7.99 -10.43 -10.49
N VAL A 235 -8.88 -10.08 -11.40
CA VAL A 235 -9.15 -10.92 -12.59
C VAL A 235 -7.91 -11.00 -13.46
N ALA A 236 -7.28 -9.86 -13.75
CA ALA A 236 -6.01 -9.83 -14.48
C ALA A 236 -4.92 -10.66 -13.79
N LEU A 237 -4.83 -10.59 -12.46
CA LEU A 237 -3.90 -11.38 -11.65
C LEU A 237 -4.06 -12.89 -11.85
N ASN A 238 -5.29 -13.37 -12.02
CA ASN A 238 -5.62 -14.78 -12.19
C ASN A 238 -5.50 -15.25 -13.66
N THR A 239 -5.50 -14.32 -14.61
CA THR A 239 -5.38 -14.64 -16.04
C THR A 239 -3.97 -15.15 -16.35
N ARG A 240 -3.85 -16.14 -17.23
CA ARG A 240 -2.54 -16.57 -17.75
C ARG A 240 -1.95 -15.46 -18.59
N SER A 241 -0.96 -14.75 -18.04
CA SER A 241 -0.24 -13.72 -18.79
C SER A 241 0.48 -14.36 -19.99
N SER A 242 0.26 -13.81 -21.17
CA SER A 242 1.07 -14.10 -22.36
C SER A 242 2.41 -13.39 -22.35
N ARG A 243 2.67 -12.52 -21.36
CA ARG A 243 3.94 -11.78 -21.20
C ARG A 243 4.89 -12.51 -20.26
N SER A 244 6.16 -12.49 -20.57
CA SER A 244 7.22 -13.23 -19.86
C SER A 244 7.49 -12.74 -18.42
N GLY A 245 6.87 -11.65 -17.97
CA GLY A 245 7.16 -11.00 -16.69
C GLY A 245 6.15 -11.23 -15.56
N GLY A 246 5.14 -12.08 -15.75
CA GLY A 246 4.13 -12.31 -14.70
C GLY A 246 3.15 -11.15 -14.47
N VAL A 247 3.22 -10.05 -15.26
CA VAL A 247 2.31 -8.91 -15.21
C VAL A 247 1.22 -9.08 -16.26
N ALA A 248 -0.05 -9.08 -15.83
CA ALA A 248 -1.21 -9.11 -16.70
C ALA A 248 -1.97 -7.78 -16.57
N VAL A 249 -2.23 -7.15 -17.70
CA VAL A 249 -3.10 -5.99 -17.77
C VAL A 249 -4.48 -6.48 -18.16
N PHE A 250 -5.51 -6.03 -17.43
CA PHE A 250 -6.88 -6.37 -17.78
C PHE A 250 -7.19 -5.86 -19.18
N GLN A 251 -7.57 -6.78 -20.06
CA GLN A 251 -8.03 -6.42 -21.41
C GLN A 251 -9.54 -6.26 -21.34
N ASP A 252 -10.07 -5.22 -22.00
CA ASP A 252 -11.51 -4.90 -22.05
C ASP A 252 -12.29 -5.96 -22.87
N SER A 253 -12.37 -7.17 -22.31
CA SER A 253 -13.36 -8.15 -22.76
C SER A 253 -14.68 -7.82 -22.09
N LEU A 254 -15.73 -7.55 -22.87
CA LEU A 254 -17.07 -7.32 -22.34
C LEU A 254 -17.54 -8.51 -21.47
N LEU A 255 -17.13 -9.72 -21.81
CA LEU A 255 -17.42 -10.92 -21.02
C LEU A 255 -16.69 -10.96 -19.70
N ALA A 256 -15.41 -10.55 -19.66
CA ALA A 256 -14.65 -10.43 -18.42
C ALA A 256 -15.23 -9.34 -17.52
N VAL A 257 -15.65 -8.20 -18.09
CA VAL A 257 -16.37 -7.16 -17.36
C VAL A 257 -17.68 -7.69 -16.78
N ALA A 258 -18.48 -8.38 -17.57
CA ALA A 258 -19.73 -8.97 -17.12
C ALA A 258 -19.50 -10.00 -15.99
N ALA A 259 -18.49 -10.86 -16.14
CA ALA A 259 -18.12 -11.86 -15.13
C ALA A 259 -17.81 -11.24 -13.77
N VAL A 260 -17.09 -10.11 -13.76
CA VAL A 260 -16.67 -9.44 -12.53
C VAL A 260 -17.72 -8.52 -11.94
N SER A 261 -18.62 -7.96 -12.79
CA SER A 261 -19.63 -7.00 -12.33
C SER A 261 -20.73 -7.62 -11.47
N ALA A 262 -21.05 -8.91 -11.69
CA ALA A 262 -22.10 -9.63 -10.95
C ALA A 262 -21.65 -11.06 -10.58
N PRO A 263 -20.62 -11.23 -9.73
CA PRO A 263 -19.97 -12.50 -9.50
C PRO A 263 -20.91 -13.60 -8.96
N GLU A 264 -21.90 -13.21 -8.14
CA GLU A 264 -22.89 -14.16 -7.62
C GLU A 264 -23.77 -14.77 -8.72
N VAL A 265 -24.15 -13.95 -9.70
CA VAL A 265 -24.98 -14.39 -10.83
C VAL A 265 -24.15 -15.20 -11.82
N THR A 266 -22.99 -14.67 -12.20
CA THR A 266 -22.13 -15.30 -13.21
C THR A 266 -21.54 -16.61 -12.74
N ASN A 267 -21.21 -16.75 -11.45
CA ASN A 267 -20.82 -18.03 -10.85
C ASN A 267 -21.94 -19.07 -10.90
N LYS A 268 -23.20 -18.66 -10.64
CA LYS A 268 -24.36 -19.58 -10.80
C LYS A 268 -24.53 -20.03 -12.24
N VAL A 269 -24.42 -19.09 -13.19
CA VAL A 269 -24.49 -19.44 -14.63
C VAL A 269 -23.36 -20.40 -15.00
N ALA A 270 -22.15 -20.15 -14.61
CA ALA A 270 -21.00 -21.01 -14.85
C ALA A 270 -21.21 -22.42 -14.23
N ALA A 271 -21.70 -22.48 -12.98
CA ALA A 271 -21.98 -23.75 -12.30
C ALA A 271 -23.06 -24.55 -12.98
N ILE A 272 -24.14 -23.93 -13.46
CA ILE A 272 -25.21 -24.60 -14.19
C ILE A 272 -24.70 -25.19 -15.53
N ILE A 273 -23.89 -24.42 -16.26
CA ILE A 273 -23.43 -24.81 -17.60
C ILE A 273 -22.26 -25.79 -17.50
N LEU A 274 -21.24 -25.47 -16.69
CA LEU A 274 -20.00 -26.26 -16.63
C LEU A 274 -20.00 -27.33 -15.54
N GLY A 275 -20.98 -27.35 -14.63
CA GLY A 275 -21.19 -28.41 -13.65
C GLY A 275 -21.51 -29.77 -14.33
N GLN A 276 -22.01 -29.75 -15.56
CA GLN A 276 -22.23 -30.96 -16.37
C GLN A 276 -20.94 -31.74 -16.71
N PHE A 277 -19.77 -31.17 -16.39
CA PHE A 277 -18.45 -31.80 -16.57
C PHE A 277 -17.85 -32.30 -15.27
N ASP A 278 -18.52 -32.22 -14.13
CA ASP A 278 -17.92 -32.54 -12.82
C ASP A 278 -17.74 -34.03 -12.58
N ASP A 279 -18.49 -34.86 -13.29
CA ASP A 279 -18.35 -36.33 -13.35
C ASP A 279 -17.23 -36.83 -14.28
N MET A 280 -16.59 -35.91 -15.03
CA MET A 280 -15.57 -36.24 -16.03
C MET A 280 -14.17 -36.27 -15.45
N PRO A 281 -13.26 -37.19 -15.87
CA PRO A 281 -11.86 -37.17 -15.52
C PRO A 281 -11.20 -35.83 -15.86
N ARG A 282 -10.30 -35.32 -14.96
CA ARG A 282 -9.69 -34.02 -15.13
C ARG A 282 -8.95 -33.80 -16.44
N ASP A 283 -8.26 -34.83 -16.92
CA ASP A 283 -7.50 -34.76 -18.16
C ASP A 283 -8.45 -34.62 -19.39
N GLU A 284 -9.52 -35.36 -19.42
CA GLU A 284 -10.50 -35.30 -20.51
C GLU A 284 -11.23 -33.97 -20.52
N LYS A 285 -11.67 -33.48 -19.35
CA LYS A 285 -12.26 -32.16 -19.15
C LYS A 285 -11.29 -31.05 -19.61
N GLY A 286 -10.01 -31.16 -19.27
CA GLY A 286 -8.96 -30.23 -19.68
C GLY A 286 -8.82 -30.13 -21.21
N VAL A 287 -8.82 -31.27 -21.89
CA VAL A 287 -8.74 -31.33 -23.35
C VAL A 287 -9.94 -30.67 -24.05
N LEU A 288 -11.16 -30.90 -23.54
CA LEU A 288 -12.36 -30.26 -24.10
C LEU A 288 -12.32 -28.75 -23.93
N PHE A 289 -11.97 -28.28 -22.74
CA PHE A 289 -11.89 -26.85 -22.41
C PHE A 289 -10.82 -26.15 -23.22
N GLU A 290 -9.63 -26.74 -23.32
CA GLU A 290 -8.55 -26.20 -24.15
C GLU A 290 -8.97 -26.13 -25.63
N THR A 291 -9.70 -27.15 -26.12
CA THR A 291 -10.22 -27.16 -27.50
C THR A 291 -11.19 -26.00 -27.74
N PHE A 292 -12.12 -25.76 -26.81
CA PHE A 292 -13.08 -24.64 -26.92
C PHE A 292 -12.36 -23.29 -26.90
N ARG A 293 -11.40 -23.10 -25.99
CA ARG A 293 -10.63 -21.89 -25.88
C ARG A 293 -9.84 -21.55 -27.14
N VAL A 294 -9.13 -22.55 -27.68
CA VAL A 294 -8.34 -22.35 -28.91
C VAL A 294 -9.26 -22.07 -30.08
N TRP A 295 -10.42 -22.78 -30.17
CA TRP A 295 -11.38 -22.55 -31.23
C TRP A 295 -11.99 -21.12 -31.19
N LEU A 296 -12.28 -20.59 -29.99
CA LEU A 296 -12.70 -19.19 -29.82
C LEU A 296 -11.63 -18.22 -30.24
N ALA A 297 -10.38 -18.43 -29.81
CA ALA A 297 -9.24 -17.59 -30.18
C ALA A 297 -9.02 -17.54 -31.69
N GLU A 298 -9.27 -18.67 -32.39
CA GLU A 298 -9.24 -18.79 -33.84
C GLU A 298 -10.55 -18.39 -34.53
N LYS A 299 -11.36 -17.56 -33.88
CA LYS A 299 -12.61 -16.97 -34.43
C LYS A 299 -13.59 -18.02 -34.96
N GLY A 300 -13.64 -19.18 -34.31
CA GLY A 300 -14.54 -20.27 -34.71
C GLY A 300 -14.01 -21.15 -35.83
N SER A 301 -12.75 -20.98 -36.28
CA SER A 301 -12.15 -21.83 -37.32
C SER A 301 -11.67 -23.15 -36.74
N THR A 302 -12.36 -24.24 -37.10
CA THR A 302 -11.94 -25.61 -36.71
C THR A 302 -10.62 -26.03 -37.36
N ALA A 303 -10.28 -25.49 -38.55
CA ALA A 303 -9.04 -25.80 -39.23
C ALA A 303 -7.85 -25.18 -38.54
N ASN A 304 -7.93 -23.88 -38.17
CA ASN A 304 -6.88 -23.18 -37.47
C ASN A 304 -6.69 -23.72 -36.04
N ALA A 305 -7.81 -23.99 -35.35
CA ALA A 305 -7.76 -24.61 -34.03
C ALA A 305 -7.08 -25.98 -34.04
N ALA A 306 -7.35 -26.79 -35.07
CA ALA A 306 -6.73 -28.10 -35.26
C ALA A 306 -5.21 -27.99 -35.47
N ALA A 307 -4.77 -26.99 -36.24
CA ALA A 307 -3.34 -26.72 -36.45
C ALA A 307 -2.64 -26.37 -35.15
N GLN A 308 -3.24 -25.50 -34.31
CA GLN A 308 -2.69 -25.14 -33.01
C GLN A 308 -2.68 -26.27 -31.98
N LEU A 309 -3.70 -27.14 -32.03
CA LEU A 309 -3.83 -28.28 -31.13
C LEU A 309 -3.11 -29.53 -31.63
N TYR A 310 -2.38 -29.42 -32.71
CA TYR A 310 -1.67 -30.56 -33.37
C TYR A 310 -2.56 -31.78 -33.58
N CYS A 311 -3.82 -31.59 -34.05
CA CYS A 311 -4.76 -32.66 -34.28
C CYS A 311 -5.54 -32.46 -35.60
N HIS A 312 -6.31 -33.48 -36.00
CA HIS A 312 -7.13 -33.37 -37.19
C HIS A 312 -8.37 -32.49 -36.95
N PRO A 313 -8.87 -31.70 -37.96
CA PRO A 313 -10.06 -30.87 -37.81
C PRO A 313 -11.32 -31.65 -37.35
N ASN A 314 -11.46 -32.91 -37.73
CA ASN A 314 -12.56 -33.78 -37.26
C ASN A 314 -12.49 -34.03 -35.75
N THR A 315 -11.28 -34.11 -35.17
CA THR A 315 -11.11 -34.23 -33.71
C THR A 315 -11.61 -32.99 -32.99
N VAL A 316 -11.32 -31.79 -33.53
CA VAL A 316 -11.84 -30.54 -32.99
C VAL A 316 -13.36 -30.52 -33.04
N ARG A 317 -13.97 -30.87 -34.22
CA ARG A 317 -15.41 -30.92 -34.35
C ARG A 317 -16.07 -31.91 -33.38
N HIS A 318 -15.47 -33.08 -33.20
CA HIS A 318 -15.95 -34.08 -32.25
C HIS A 318 -15.91 -33.59 -30.81
N ARG A 319 -14.84 -32.92 -30.40
CA ARG A 319 -14.71 -32.35 -29.06
C ARG A 319 -15.69 -31.20 -28.83
N LEU A 320 -15.87 -30.31 -29.80
CA LEU A 320 -16.87 -29.23 -29.73
C LEU A 320 -18.30 -29.78 -29.64
N ARG A 321 -18.65 -30.79 -30.46
CA ARG A 321 -19.96 -31.45 -30.39
C ARG A 321 -20.19 -32.04 -29.00
N ARG A 322 -19.18 -32.63 -28.38
CA ARG A 322 -19.29 -33.19 -27.04
C ARG A 322 -19.54 -32.10 -25.98
N ILE A 323 -19.01 -30.88 -26.19
CA ILE A 323 -19.36 -29.74 -25.34
C ILE A 323 -20.82 -29.36 -25.52
N GLU A 324 -21.33 -29.28 -26.76
CA GLU A 324 -22.75 -29.00 -27.05
C GLU A 324 -23.64 -30.04 -26.39
N GLU A 325 -23.34 -31.32 -26.56
CA GLU A 325 -24.12 -32.43 -25.99
C GLU A 325 -24.18 -32.39 -24.47
N ARG A 326 -23.05 -32.07 -23.81
CA ARG A 326 -22.97 -32.01 -22.37
C ARG A 326 -23.68 -30.78 -21.79
N THR A 327 -23.50 -29.63 -22.40
CA THR A 327 -24.04 -28.37 -21.89
C THR A 327 -25.47 -28.10 -22.34
N GLY A 328 -25.95 -28.84 -23.36
CA GLY A 328 -27.23 -28.56 -24.02
C GLY A 328 -27.26 -27.20 -24.74
N ARG A 329 -26.09 -26.64 -25.05
CA ARG A 329 -25.92 -25.33 -25.72
C ARG A 329 -25.29 -25.53 -27.08
N SER A 330 -25.86 -24.92 -28.11
CA SER A 330 -25.32 -24.99 -29.47
C SER A 330 -24.35 -23.85 -29.76
N LEU A 331 -23.23 -24.17 -30.36
CA LEU A 331 -22.22 -23.21 -30.82
C LEU A 331 -22.70 -22.44 -32.07
N ALA A 332 -23.71 -22.92 -32.76
CA ALA A 332 -24.29 -22.24 -33.91
C ALA A 332 -25.38 -21.22 -33.55
N VAL A 333 -25.87 -21.21 -32.31
CA VAL A 333 -26.85 -20.26 -31.80
C VAL A 333 -26.17 -19.17 -31.01
N PRO A 334 -26.21 -17.89 -31.47
CA PRO A 334 -25.42 -16.79 -30.87
C PRO A 334 -25.63 -16.62 -29.37
N ASP A 335 -26.86 -16.65 -28.88
CA ASP A 335 -27.19 -16.48 -27.46
C ASP A 335 -26.59 -17.61 -26.60
N GLN A 336 -26.69 -18.87 -27.09
CA GLN A 336 -26.16 -20.03 -26.39
C GLN A 336 -24.62 -20.06 -26.41
N LEU A 337 -24.01 -19.61 -27.51
CA LEU A 337 -22.55 -19.40 -27.57
C LEU A 337 -22.12 -18.35 -26.61
N ALA A 338 -22.84 -17.23 -26.46
CA ALA A 338 -22.54 -16.18 -25.50
C ALA A 338 -22.59 -16.68 -24.04
N GLU A 339 -23.59 -17.50 -23.69
CA GLU A 339 -23.69 -18.16 -22.39
C GLU A 339 -22.47 -19.06 -22.11
N LEU A 340 -22.06 -19.86 -23.10
CA LEU A 340 -20.87 -20.70 -23.00
C LEU A 340 -19.61 -19.84 -22.80
N CYS A 341 -19.43 -18.82 -23.64
CA CYS A 341 -18.26 -17.90 -23.51
C CYS A 341 -18.20 -17.28 -22.12
N LEU A 342 -19.34 -16.79 -21.59
CA LEU A 342 -19.39 -16.23 -20.24
C LEU A 342 -19.04 -17.28 -19.17
N ALA A 343 -19.59 -18.49 -19.28
CA ALA A 343 -19.32 -19.54 -18.30
C ALA A 343 -17.86 -19.97 -18.29
N PHE A 344 -17.21 -20.04 -19.45
CA PHE A 344 -15.79 -20.33 -19.56
C PHE A 344 -14.94 -19.18 -19.02
N GLU A 345 -15.29 -17.93 -19.33
CA GLU A 345 -14.60 -16.74 -18.83
C GLU A 345 -14.63 -16.68 -17.29
N VAL A 346 -15.78 -16.93 -16.68
CA VAL A 346 -15.94 -16.99 -15.21
C VAL A 346 -15.02 -18.07 -14.62
N ARG A 347 -14.98 -19.25 -15.21
CA ARG A 347 -14.19 -20.36 -14.70
C ARG A 347 -12.68 -20.14 -14.82
N GLU A 348 -12.23 -19.45 -15.86
CA GLU A 348 -10.81 -19.14 -16.05
C GLU A 348 -10.33 -18.02 -15.12
N ASN A 349 -11.17 -17.04 -14.84
CA ASN A 349 -10.79 -15.79 -14.20
C ASN A 349 -11.29 -15.65 -12.76
N MET A 350 -12.21 -16.52 -12.31
CA MET A 350 -12.71 -16.52 -10.95
C MET A 350 -12.41 -17.88 -10.30
N PRO A 351 -11.54 -17.95 -9.27
CA PRO A 351 -11.41 -19.16 -8.48
C PRO A 351 -12.77 -19.48 -7.87
N GLY A 352 -13.24 -20.71 -8.08
CA GLY A 352 -14.41 -21.24 -7.39
C GLY A 352 -14.21 -21.12 -5.87
N PRO A 353 -15.29 -21.11 -5.10
CA PRO A 353 -15.24 -21.05 -3.65
C PRO A 353 -14.39 -22.15 -3.04
#